data_5ebbd494c9d27050b29b57459d0d90f1
#
_entry.id   5ebbd494c9d27050b29b57459d0d90f1
#
_cell.length_a   1.000
_cell.length_b   1.000
_cell.length_c   1.000
_cell.angle_alpha   90.00
_cell.angle_beta   90.00
_cell.angle_gamma   90.00
#
_symmetry.space_group_name_H-M   'P 1'
#
loop_
_entity.id
_entity.type
_entity.pdbx_description
1 polymer ?
#
loop_
_entity_poly.entity_id
_entity_poly.type
_entity_poly.pdbx_seq_one_letter_code
_entity_poly.pdbx_strand_id
1 'polypeptide(L)'
;YQEEFKPYAEEFQALPDRLPGTIFKWLDSYVTPALDHFGDSLLLLAHFYMGGEIVKLVERYGGSVSDSYALSLKAREAPEKKVIVESAVHFMAESIALLAHDDQEVWITNPKAGCTMEMLAKDHLVLPVADQLLERYGDDLLVVAYMNTSGRIKALAGRTGGAVCTSSNAHLVVDWARKQGRKILFVPDQHLGRNTAARL
;
A
#
# COMPACT_ATOMS: atom_id res chain seq x y z
N TYR A 1 -9.01 15.12 -13.22
CA TYR A 1 -8.79 14.90 -11.78
C TYR A 1 -9.25 16.10 -10.95
N GLN A 2 -8.81 17.30 -11.27
CA GLN A 2 -9.28 18.52 -10.59
C GLN A 2 -10.78 18.77 -10.85
N GLU A 3 -11.24 18.54 -12.05
CA GLU A 3 -12.66 18.69 -12.41
C GLU A 3 -13.55 17.68 -11.69
N GLU A 4 -13.10 16.43 -11.54
CA GLU A 4 -13.84 15.38 -10.83
C GLU A 4 -14.02 15.70 -9.34
N PHE A 5 -13.00 16.32 -8.71
CA PHE A 5 -13.03 16.63 -7.28
C PHE A 5 -13.49 18.05 -6.97
N LYS A 6 -13.68 18.87 -8.00
CA LYS A 6 -14.12 20.26 -7.85
C LYS A 6 -15.43 20.41 -7.05
N PRO A 7 -16.49 19.65 -7.32
CA PRO A 7 -17.73 19.74 -6.55
C PRO A 7 -17.50 19.50 -5.06
N TYR A 8 -16.72 18.48 -4.70
CA TYR A 8 -16.42 18.16 -3.29
C TYR A 8 -15.56 19.24 -2.63
N ALA A 9 -14.63 19.84 -3.37
CA ALA A 9 -13.82 20.94 -2.88
C ALA A 9 -14.68 22.20 -2.65
N GLU A 10 -15.63 22.47 -3.52
CA GLU A 10 -16.57 23.58 -3.38
C GLU A 10 -17.49 23.37 -2.17
N GLU A 11 -18.03 22.18 -1.99
CA GLU A 11 -18.82 21.81 -0.80
C GLU A 11 -17.99 21.96 0.48
N PHE A 12 -16.77 21.44 0.49
CA PHE A 12 -15.86 21.58 1.63
C PHE A 12 -15.58 23.06 1.95
N GLN A 13 -15.37 23.90 0.93
CA GLN A 13 -15.17 25.32 1.10
C GLN A 13 -16.42 26.05 1.60
N ALA A 14 -17.59 25.58 1.26
CA ALA A 14 -18.87 26.13 1.68
C ALA A 14 -19.29 25.75 3.12
N LEU A 15 -18.56 24.83 3.78
CA LEU A 15 -18.85 24.47 5.16
C LEU A 15 -18.75 25.71 6.07
N PRO A 16 -19.63 25.84 7.09
CA PRO A 16 -19.69 27.00 7.96
C PRO A 16 -18.41 27.20 8.79
N ASP A 17 -17.71 26.13 9.08
CA ASP A 17 -16.44 26.09 9.80
C ASP A 17 -15.62 24.87 9.41
N ARG A 18 -14.42 24.72 10.00
CA ARG A 18 -13.51 23.60 9.81
C ARG A 18 -13.31 22.80 11.12
N LEU A 19 -14.30 22.88 12.02
CA LEU A 19 -14.25 22.09 13.24
C LEU A 19 -14.43 20.60 12.91
N PRO A 20 -13.82 19.72 13.67
CA PRO A 20 -13.91 18.27 13.43
C PRO A 20 -15.34 17.76 13.31
N GLY A 21 -16.27 18.25 14.13
CA GLY A 21 -17.67 17.86 14.09
C GLY A 21 -18.36 18.20 12.77
N THR A 22 -18.08 19.36 12.19
CA THR A 22 -18.62 19.80 10.90
C THR A 22 -18.03 18.98 9.76
N ILE A 23 -16.71 18.76 9.78
CA ILE A 23 -16.02 17.95 8.79
C ILE A 23 -16.51 16.50 8.83
N PHE A 24 -16.65 15.91 10.03
CA PHE A 24 -17.17 14.55 10.17
C PHE A 24 -18.60 14.40 9.63
N LYS A 25 -19.48 15.35 9.93
CA LYS A 25 -20.85 15.31 9.43
C LYS A 25 -20.90 15.37 7.90
N TRP A 26 -20.03 16.14 7.29
CA TRP A 26 -19.89 16.20 5.84
C TRP A 26 -19.33 14.88 5.27
N LEU A 27 -18.27 14.31 5.84
CA LEU A 27 -17.70 13.02 5.43
C LEU A 27 -18.72 11.87 5.62
N ASP A 28 -19.46 11.86 6.74
CA ASP A 28 -20.51 10.87 7.03
C ASP A 28 -21.57 10.83 5.92
N SER A 29 -21.92 11.98 5.33
CA SER A 29 -22.92 12.03 4.25
C SER A 29 -22.50 11.25 2.99
N TYR A 30 -21.20 11.06 2.77
CA TYR A 30 -20.65 10.25 1.68
C TYR A 30 -20.42 8.79 2.06
N VAL A 31 -20.02 8.54 3.30
CA VAL A 31 -19.65 7.18 3.74
C VAL A 31 -20.87 6.35 4.14
N THR A 32 -21.86 6.97 4.80
CA THR A 32 -23.06 6.26 5.27
C THR A 32 -23.82 5.53 4.16
N PRO A 33 -24.05 6.10 2.97
CA PRO A 33 -24.74 5.36 1.91
C PRO A 33 -23.99 4.10 1.44
N ALA A 34 -22.65 4.12 1.46
CA ALA A 34 -21.84 2.95 1.12
C ALA A 34 -21.93 1.88 2.23
N LEU A 35 -21.91 2.30 3.50
CA LEU A 35 -22.11 1.40 4.63
C LEU A 35 -23.48 0.72 4.59
N ASP A 36 -24.54 1.48 4.30
CA ASP A 36 -25.90 0.97 4.18
C ASP A 36 -26.03 -0.02 3.01
N HIS A 37 -25.35 0.25 1.90
CA HIS A 37 -25.41 -0.59 0.70
C HIS A 37 -24.61 -1.89 0.85
N PHE A 38 -23.37 -1.83 1.32
CA PHE A 38 -22.48 -2.99 1.40
C PHE A 38 -22.57 -3.75 2.74
N GLY A 39 -23.06 -3.08 3.80
CA GLY A 39 -23.20 -3.68 5.12
C GLY A 39 -21.92 -4.36 5.60
N ASP A 40 -22.07 -5.57 6.11
CA ASP A 40 -20.97 -6.36 6.67
C ASP A 40 -19.92 -6.80 5.62
N SER A 41 -20.21 -6.67 4.32
CA SER A 41 -19.25 -7.01 3.27
C SER A 41 -18.20 -5.92 3.02
N LEU A 42 -18.36 -4.71 3.59
CA LEU A 42 -17.42 -3.60 3.47
C LEU A 42 -16.33 -3.68 4.53
N LEU A 43 -15.08 -3.42 4.12
CA LEU A 43 -13.93 -3.21 4.99
C LEU A 43 -13.32 -1.84 4.70
N LEU A 44 -13.31 -0.97 5.70
CA LEU A 44 -12.62 0.33 5.61
C LEU A 44 -11.23 0.23 6.22
N LEU A 45 -10.23 0.66 5.48
CA LEU A 45 -8.83 0.68 5.90
C LEU A 45 -8.25 2.08 5.77
N ALA A 46 -7.41 2.49 6.71
CA ALA A 46 -6.64 3.73 6.60
C ALA A 46 -5.22 3.54 7.12
N HIS A 47 -4.27 4.11 6.40
CA HIS A 47 -2.92 4.20 6.93
C HIS A 47 -2.84 5.29 8.01
N PHE A 48 -2.07 5.05 9.07
CA PHE A 48 -2.05 5.93 10.26
C PHE A 48 -1.50 7.35 10.01
N TYR A 49 -0.84 7.64 8.86
CA TYR A 49 -0.49 9.03 8.51
C TYR A 49 -1.52 9.75 7.65
N MET A 50 -2.67 9.16 7.39
CA MET A 50 -3.76 9.90 6.77
C MET A 50 -4.27 10.99 7.74
N GLY A 51 -4.92 12.03 7.22
CA GLY A 51 -5.45 13.10 8.07
C GLY A 51 -6.30 12.57 9.22
N GLY A 52 -6.24 13.23 10.37
CA GLY A 52 -6.89 12.76 11.59
C GLY A 52 -8.40 12.52 11.45
N GLU A 53 -9.06 13.27 10.57
CA GLU A 53 -10.48 13.08 10.25
C GLU A 53 -10.74 11.75 9.58
N ILE A 54 -9.89 11.35 8.60
CA ILE A 54 -10.03 10.07 7.89
C ILE A 54 -9.76 8.89 8.83
N VAL A 55 -8.71 8.98 9.65
CA VAL A 55 -8.39 7.95 10.65
C VAL A 55 -9.58 7.74 11.59
N LYS A 56 -10.09 8.82 12.19
CA LYS A 56 -11.24 8.74 13.10
C LYS A 56 -12.52 8.26 12.43
N LEU A 57 -12.72 8.62 11.14
CA LEU A 57 -13.86 8.14 10.36
C LEU A 57 -13.81 6.62 10.22
N VAL A 58 -12.65 6.09 9.81
CA VAL A 58 -12.44 4.64 9.65
C VAL A 58 -12.61 3.91 10.97
N GLU A 59 -12.04 4.41 12.06
CA GLU A 59 -12.22 3.84 13.41
C GLU A 59 -13.69 3.85 13.85
N ARG A 60 -14.40 4.97 13.62
CA ARG A 60 -15.81 5.12 13.97
C ARG A 60 -16.71 4.07 13.33
N TYR A 61 -16.42 3.68 12.11
CA TYR A 61 -17.17 2.67 11.36
C TYR A 61 -16.58 1.26 11.48
N GLY A 62 -15.76 0.99 12.50
CA GLY A 62 -15.23 -0.33 12.79
C GLY A 62 -14.17 -0.83 11.80
N GLY A 63 -13.61 0.08 11.00
CA GLY A 63 -12.49 -0.21 10.11
C GLY A 63 -11.16 -0.34 10.86
N SER A 64 -10.09 -0.57 10.12
CA SER A 64 -8.75 -0.75 10.71
C SER A 64 -7.80 0.36 10.28
N VAL A 65 -7.02 0.85 11.25
CA VAL A 65 -5.96 1.84 11.05
C VAL A 65 -4.62 1.20 11.44
N SER A 66 -3.67 1.17 10.52
CA SER A 66 -2.37 0.52 10.77
C SER A 66 -1.30 0.93 9.75
N ASP A 67 -0.16 0.23 9.78
CA ASP A 67 0.88 0.31 8.76
C ASP A 67 0.51 -0.51 7.50
N SER A 68 1.28 -0.29 6.44
CA SER A 68 1.03 -0.88 5.11
C SER A 68 0.93 -2.40 5.12
N TYR A 69 1.77 -3.08 5.90
CA TYR A 69 1.79 -4.54 5.93
C TYR A 69 0.61 -5.09 6.73
N ALA A 70 0.35 -4.52 7.89
CA ALA A 70 -0.77 -4.95 8.74
C ALA A 70 -2.12 -4.73 8.05
N LEU A 71 -2.30 -3.63 7.28
CA LEU A 71 -3.52 -3.41 6.48
C LEU A 71 -3.70 -4.49 5.41
N SER A 72 -2.61 -4.90 4.74
CA SER A 72 -2.66 -5.97 3.74
C SER A 72 -3.05 -7.32 4.36
N LEU A 73 -2.55 -7.61 5.56
CA LEU A 73 -2.95 -8.82 6.31
C LEU A 73 -4.41 -8.76 6.74
N LYS A 74 -4.91 -7.59 7.18
CA LYS A 74 -6.32 -7.42 7.55
C LYS A 74 -7.28 -7.76 6.43
N ALA A 75 -6.96 -7.37 5.20
CA ALA A 75 -7.75 -7.73 4.02
C ALA A 75 -7.76 -9.25 3.80
N ARG A 76 -6.59 -9.90 3.87
CA ARG A 76 -6.45 -11.35 3.71
C ARG A 76 -7.15 -12.15 4.81
N GLU A 77 -7.13 -11.66 6.04
CA GLU A 77 -7.72 -12.33 7.21
C GLU A 77 -9.25 -12.16 7.30
N ALA A 78 -9.86 -11.37 6.41
CA ALA A 78 -11.29 -11.09 6.36
C ALA A 78 -11.93 -11.54 5.03
N PRO A 79 -11.98 -12.84 4.72
CA PRO A 79 -12.51 -13.36 3.45
C PRO A 79 -14.01 -13.09 3.24
N GLU A 80 -14.75 -12.80 4.31
CA GLU A 80 -16.15 -12.39 4.26
C GLU A 80 -16.36 -10.97 3.73
N LYS A 81 -15.32 -10.13 3.80
CA LYS A 81 -15.34 -8.75 3.29
C LYS A 81 -15.10 -8.77 1.79
N LYS A 82 -16.08 -8.33 1.00
CA LYS A 82 -16.01 -8.38 -0.47
C LYS A 82 -15.55 -7.07 -1.08
N VAL A 83 -15.77 -5.96 -0.39
CA VAL A 83 -15.38 -4.61 -0.84
C VAL A 83 -14.43 -4.01 0.20
N ILE A 84 -13.21 -3.74 -0.22
CA ILE A 84 -12.16 -3.15 0.62
C ILE A 84 -11.88 -1.75 0.10
N VAL A 85 -12.07 -0.75 0.95
CA VAL A 85 -11.78 0.65 0.61
C VAL A 85 -10.62 1.14 1.46
N GLU A 86 -9.51 1.49 0.81
CA GLU A 86 -8.31 1.96 1.49
C GLU A 86 -8.10 3.45 1.29
N SER A 87 -7.89 4.14 2.41
CA SER A 87 -7.40 5.52 2.45
C SER A 87 -5.90 5.52 2.76
N ALA A 88 -5.10 5.49 1.69
CA ALA A 88 -3.64 5.46 1.76
C ALA A 88 -3.03 5.86 0.40
N VAL A 89 -1.76 5.49 0.16
CA VAL A 89 -1.07 5.70 -1.11
C VAL A 89 -1.15 4.46 -2.00
N HIS A 90 -1.00 4.66 -3.31
CA HIS A 90 -1.29 3.68 -4.34
C HIS A 90 -0.62 2.30 -4.14
N PHE A 91 0.68 2.26 -3.80
CA PHE A 91 1.38 0.99 -3.62
C PHE A 91 0.84 0.13 -2.46
N MET A 92 0.15 0.75 -1.49
CA MET A 92 -0.49 0.02 -0.39
C MET A 92 -1.74 -0.69 -0.87
N ALA A 93 -2.60 -0.03 -1.66
CA ALA A 93 -3.75 -0.66 -2.29
C ALA A 93 -3.32 -1.83 -3.20
N GLU A 94 -2.25 -1.67 -3.98
CA GLU A 94 -1.67 -2.77 -4.76
C GLU A 94 -1.19 -3.93 -3.87
N SER A 95 -0.64 -3.64 -2.68
CA SER A 95 -0.23 -4.68 -1.73
C SER A 95 -1.42 -5.45 -1.17
N ILE A 96 -2.51 -4.74 -0.86
CA ILE A 96 -3.76 -5.37 -0.46
C ILE A 96 -4.28 -6.25 -1.59
N ALA A 97 -4.33 -5.74 -2.82
CA ALA A 97 -4.81 -6.48 -3.99
C ALA A 97 -3.99 -7.76 -4.28
N LEU A 98 -2.67 -7.74 -4.01
CA LEU A 98 -1.82 -8.92 -4.16
C LEU A 98 -2.09 -10.01 -3.11
N LEU A 99 -2.65 -9.67 -1.96
CA LEU A 99 -2.95 -10.59 -0.86
C LEU A 99 -4.43 -10.88 -0.70
N ALA A 100 -5.29 -10.10 -1.35
CA ALA A 100 -6.73 -10.27 -1.33
C ALA A 100 -7.16 -11.61 -1.94
N HIS A 101 -8.34 -12.08 -1.57
CA HIS A 101 -8.97 -13.24 -2.20
C HIS A 101 -9.55 -12.86 -3.57
N ASP A 102 -9.68 -13.83 -4.47
CA ASP A 102 -10.10 -13.61 -5.88
C ASP A 102 -11.47 -12.93 -6.01
N ASP A 103 -12.32 -13.04 -4.99
CA ASP A 103 -13.66 -12.47 -4.94
C ASP A 103 -13.76 -11.16 -4.13
N GLN A 104 -12.62 -10.57 -3.78
CA GLN A 104 -12.53 -9.28 -3.10
C GLN A 104 -12.18 -8.16 -4.08
N GLU A 105 -12.89 -7.05 -4.00
CA GLU A 105 -12.59 -5.83 -4.75
C GLU A 105 -11.84 -4.83 -3.86
N VAL A 106 -10.73 -4.30 -4.37
CA VAL A 106 -9.90 -3.33 -3.64
C VAL A 106 -9.99 -1.97 -4.31
N TRP A 107 -10.46 -0.99 -3.53
CA TRP A 107 -10.64 0.40 -3.95
C TRP A 107 -9.74 1.32 -3.15
N ILE A 108 -9.20 2.34 -3.80
CA ILE A 108 -8.42 3.40 -3.17
C ILE A 108 -9.13 4.73 -3.27
N THR A 109 -9.18 5.48 -2.18
CA THR A 109 -9.86 6.78 -2.12
C THR A 109 -9.23 7.84 -3.01
N ASN A 110 -7.92 7.74 -3.28
CA ASN A 110 -7.21 8.63 -4.20
C ASN A 110 -6.16 7.86 -5.02
N PRO A 111 -6.46 7.47 -6.27
CA PRO A 111 -5.54 6.68 -7.10
C PRO A 111 -4.25 7.42 -7.49
N LYS A 112 -4.18 8.73 -7.27
CA LYS A 112 -2.98 9.56 -7.51
C LYS A 112 -2.18 9.82 -6.24
N ALA A 113 -2.64 9.36 -5.08
CA ALA A 113 -1.86 9.44 -3.86
C ALA A 113 -0.62 8.53 -3.99
N GLY A 114 0.55 9.14 -3.94
CA GLY A 114 1.83 8.46 -4.14
C GLY A 114 2.81 8.71 -2.99
N CYS A 115 3.92 7.98 -3.02
CA CYS A 115 5.04 8.13 -2.10
C CYS A 115 6.30 8.53 -2.88
N THR A 116 7.06 9.48 -2.35
CA THR A 116 8.34 9.89 -2.98
C THR A 116 9.33 8.72 -3.09
N MET A 117 9.34 7.80 -2.15
CA MET A 117 10.20 6.61 -2.21
C MET A 117 9.80 5.67 -3.36
N GLU A 118 8.52 5.48 -3.61
CA GLU A 118 8.01 4.74 -4.78
C GLU A 118 8.46 5.39 -6.10
N MET A 119 8.58 6.73 -6.12
CA MET A 119 9.08 7.46 -7.29
C MET A 119 10.53 7.15 -7.64
N LEU A 120 11.34 6.67 -6.69
CA LEU A 120 12.75 6.29 -6.92
C LEU A 120 12.89 4.99 -7.73
N ALA A 121 11.85 4.17 -7.77
CA ALA A 121 11.86 2.87 -8.44
C ALA A 121 10.58 2.65 -9.26
N LYS A 122 10.38 3.52 -10.25
CA LYS A 122 9.28 3.34 -11.21
C LYS A 122 9.50 2.08 -12.07
N ASP A 123 8.44 1.41 -12.42
CA ASP A 123 8.46 0.16 -13.19
C ASP A 123 9.34 0.27 -14.45
N HIS A 124 9.19 1.35 -15.22
CA HIS A 124 9.95 1.56 -16.45
C HIS A 124 11.46 1.77 -16.24
N LEU A 125 11.90 2.05 -15.01
CA LEU A 125 13.30 2.15 -14.63
C LEU A 125 13.84 0.82 -14.07
N VAL A 126 13.06 0.15 -13.24
CA VAL A 126 13.50 -1.05 -12.52
C VAL A 126 13.38 -2.31 -13.35
N LEU A 127 12.24 -2.51 -14.04
CA LEU A 127 11.99 -3.77 -14.74
C LEU A 127 13.00 -4.07 -15.85
N PRO A 128 13.40 -3.12 -16.72
CA PRO A 128 14.44 -3.40 -17.73
C PRO A 128 15.80 -3.76 -17.13
N VAL A 129 16.17 -3.16 -15.98
CA VAL A 129 17.41 -3.51 -15.28
C VAL A 129 17.31 -4.89 -14.65
N ALA A 130 16.16 -5.20 -14.07
CA ALA A 130 15.92 -6.53 -13.49
C ALA A 130 15.95 -7.62 -14.57
N ASP A 131 15.38 -7.37 -15.75
CA ASP A 131 15.41 -8.31 -16.89
C ASP A 131 16.85 -8.59 -17.34
N GLN A 132 17.69 -7.54 -17.49
CA GLN A 132 19.12 -7.69 -17.80
C GLN A 132 19.89 -8.50 -16.72
N LEU A 133 19.56 -8.29 -15.45
CA LEU A 133 20.16 -9.04 -14.37
C LEU A 133 19.70 -10.51 -14.36
N LEU A 134 18.44 -10.77 -14.68
CA LEU A 134 17.89 -12.11 -14.83
C LEU A 134 18.52 -12.85 -16.01
N GLU A 135 18.72 -12.19 -17.15
CA GLU A 135 19.45 -12.75 -18.30
C GLU A 135 20.88 -13.13 -17.91
N ARG A 136 21.53 -12.32 -17.08
CA ARG A 136 22.93 -12.55 -16.67
C ARG A 136 23.09 -13.59 -15.58
N TYR A 137 22.21 -13.65 -14.61
CA TYR A 137 22.37 -14.43 -13.39
C TYR A 137 21.33 -15.55 -13.24
N GLY A 138 20.25 -15.52 -14.04
CA GLY A 138 19.21 -16.55 -13.97
C GLY A 138 18.66 -16.75 -12.55
N ASP A 139 18.63 -17.99 -12.14
CA ASP A 139 18.14 -18.39 -10.81
C ASP A 139 19.06 -17.93 -9.66
N ASP A 140 20.27 -17.46 -9.96
CA ASP A 140 21.15 -16.88 -8.94
C ASP A 140 20.76 -15.46 -8.52
N LEU A 141 19.78 -14.84 -9.21
CA LEU A 141 19.23 -13.54 -8.80
C LEU A 141 18.02 -13.71 -7.90
N LEU A 142 17.99 -12.94 -6.81
CA LEU A 142 16.88 -12.84 -5.88
C LEU A 142 16.53 -11.36 -5.69
N VAL A 143 15.26 -11.01 -5.83
CA VAL A 143 14.80 -9.63 -5.63
C VAL A 143 14.21 -9.47 -4.24
N VAL A 144 14.71 -8.49 -3.49
CA VAL A 144 14.10 -8.04 -2.24
C VAL A 144 13.47 -6.68 -2.48
N ALA A 145 12.15 -6.63 -2.41
CA ALA A 145 11.38 -5.40 -2.61
C ALA A 145 10.99 -4.79 -1.26
N TYR A 146 11.35 -3.54 -1.04
CA TYR A 146 10.79 -2.80 0.08
C TYR A 146 9.33 -2.45 -0.20
N MET A 147 8.50 -2.42 0.84
CA MET A 147 7.05 -2.26 0.75
C MET A 147 6.60 -1.09 -0.15
N ASN A 148 7.38 0.00 -0.17
CA ASN A 148 7.10 1.20 -0.96
C ASN A 148 7.51 1.04 -2.44
N THR A 149 7.09 -0.02 -3.08
CA THR A 149 7.25 -0.31 -4.51
C THR A 149 5.92 -0.69 -5.13
N SER A 150 5.83 -0.65 -6.45
CA SER A 150 4.63 -1.09 -7.18
C SER A 150 4.33 -2.58 -6.98
N GLY A 151 3.08 -2.97 -7.20
CA GLY A 151 2.66 -4.37 -7.22
C GLY A 151 3.46 -5.23 -8.23
N ARG A 152 3.85 -4.65 -9.36
CA ARG A 152 4.67 -5.34 -10.39
C ARG A 152 6.07 -5.68 -9.87
N ILE A 153 6.71 -4.78 -9.12
CA ILE A 153 8.03 -5.04 -8.51
C ILE A 153 7.89 -6.08 -7.38
N LYS A 154 6.82 -6.03 -6.60
CA LYS A 154 6.53 -7.07 -5.59
C LYS A 154 6.30 -8.44 -6.24
N ALA A 155 5.56 -8.48 -7.34
CA ALA A 155 5.38 -9.72 -8.12
C ALA A 155 6.71 -10.24 -8.70
N LEU A 156 7.60 -9.34 -9.15
CA LEU A 156 8.95 -9.71 -9.57
C LEU A 156 9.74 -10.34 -8.41
N ALA A 157 9.67 -9.77 -7.21
CA ALA A 157 10.30 -10.37 -6.03
C ALA A 157 9.78 -11.80 -5.80
N GLY A 158 8.46 -12.01 -5.85
CA GLY A 158 7.89 -13.36 -5.75
C GLY A 158 8.38 -14.33 -6.81
N ARG A 159 8.41 -13.90 -8.09
CA ARG A 159 8.87 -14.75 -9.21
C ARG A 159 10.34 -15.18 -9.10
N THR A 160 11.18 -14.36 -8.49
CA THR A 160 12.60 -14.70 -8.25
C THR A 160 12.82 -15.52 -6.98
N GLY A 161 11.76 -15.91 -6.27
CA GLY A 161 11.86 -16.56 -4.96
C GLY A 161 12.36 -15.62 -3.86
N GLY A 162 12.24 -14.30 -4.07
CA GLY A 162 12.57 -13.27 -3.12
C GLY A 162 11.41 -12.93 -2.19
N ALA A 163 11.48 -11.75 -1.57
CA ALA A 163 10.49 -11.33 -0.59
C ALA A 163 10.25 -9.82 -0.57
N VAL A 164 9.12 -9.42 0.01
CA VAL A 164 8.83 -8.03 0.36
C VAL A 164 9.25 -7.79 1.81
N CYS A 165 9.89 -6.64 2.07
CA CYS A 165 10.28 -6.23 3.42
C CYS A 165 9.74 -4.86 3.79
N THR A 166 9.76 -4.58 5.08
CA THR A 166 9.53 -3.26 5.68
C THR A 166 10.82 -2.75 6.32
N SER A 167 10.87 -1.50 6.76
CA SER A 167 12.04 -0.96 7.47
C SER A 167 12.37 -1.72 8.77
N SER A 168 11.34 -2.26 9.43
CA SER A 168 11.51 -3.01 10.69
C SER A 168 12.09 -4.40 10.50
N ASN A 169 11.86 -5.06 9.36
CA ASN A 169 12.30 -6.44 9.11
C ASN A 169 13.29 -6.60 7.96
N ALA A 170 13.74 -5.51 7.31
CA ALA A 170 14.67 -5.58 6.18
C ALA A 170 15.93 -6.38 6.52
N HIS A 171 16.47 -6.26 7.74
CA HIS A 171 17.66 -6.99 8.18
C HIS A 171 17.41 -8.52 8.22
N LEU A 172 16.23 -8.97 8.63
CA LEU A 172 15.87 -10.39 8.65
C LEU A 172 15.72 -10.93 7.22
N VAL A 173 15.06 -10.16 6.34
CA VAL A 173 14.83 -10.57 4.95
C VAL A 173 16.13 -10.60 4.16
N VAL A 174 17.02 -9.60 4.33
CA VAL A 174 18.30 -9.58 3.64
C VAL A 174 19.24 -10.68 4.16
N ASP A 175 19.25 -10.95 5.48
CA ASP A 175 20.03 -12.07 6.04
C ASP A 175 19.52 -13.43 5.53
N TRP A 176 18.21 -13.61 5.48
CA TRP A 176 17.60 -14.80 4.89
C TRP A 176 17.98 -14.96 3.40
N ALA A 177 17.92 -13.88 2.62
CA ALA A 177 18.30 -13.88 1.20
C ALA A 177 19.79 -14.19 1.01
N ARG A 178 20.66 -13.61 1.83
CA ARG A 178 22.10 -13.84 1.82
C ARG A 178 22.45 -15.31 2.10
N LYS A 179 21.77 -15.93 3.05
CA LYS A 179 21.97 -17.34 3.40
C LYS A 179 21.65 -18.32 2.27
N GLN A 180 20.91 -17.88 1.26
CA GLN A 180 20.67 -18.67 0.06
C GLN A 180 21.86 -18.68 -0.93
N GLY A 181 22.90 -17.88 -0.67
CA GLY A 181 24.08 -17.78 -1.52
C GLY A 181 23.84 -17.10 -2.87
N ARG A 182 22.67 -16.47 -3.05
CA ARG A 182 22.26 -15.81 -4.29
C ARG A 182 22.59 -14.32 -4.29
N LYS A 183 22.65 -13.73 -5.47
CA LYS A 183 22.80 -12.28 -5.65
C LYS A 183 21.49 -11.57 -5.33
N ILE A 184 21.57 -10.47 -4.60
CA ILE A 184 20.37 -9.74 -4.15
C ILE A 184 20.26 -8.42 -4.91
N LEU A 185 19.12 -8.23 -5.60
CA LEU A 185 18.66 -6.91 -6.06
C LEU A 185 17.72 -6.33 -5.02
N PHE A 186 18.15 -5.30 -4.30
CA PHE A 186 17.33 -4.59 -3.32
C PHE A 186 16.74 -3.31 -3.91
N VAL A 187 15.44 -3.12 -3.84
CA VAL A 187 14.72 -1.95 -4.36
C VAL A 187 13.70 -1.43 -3.35
N PRO A 188 13.37 -0.13 -3.33
CA PRO A 188 13.85 0.99 -4.16
C PRO A 188 15.03 1.74 -3.54
N ASP A 189 15.27 1.62 -2.24
CA ASP A 189 16.19 2.47 -1.49
C ASP A 189 17.57 1.82 -1.33
N GLN A 190 18.53 2.38 -2.07
CA GLN A 190 19.94 1.94 -1.97
C GLN A 190 20.54 2.11 -0.58
N HIS A 191 20.12 3.11 0.20
CA HIS A 191 20.65 3.38 1.54
C HIS A 191 20.18 2.34 2.53
N LEU A 192 18.88 2.02 2.52
CA LEU A 192 18.34 0.94 3.34
C LEU A 192 19.03 -0.38 2.99
N GLY A 193 19.14 -0.71 1.71
CA GLY A 193 19.80 -1.95 1.25
C GLY A 193 21.27 -2.03 1.69
N ARG A 194 22.08 -1.00 1.42
CA ARG A 194 23.49 -0.95 1.80
C ARG A 194 23.71 -0.97 3.30
N ASN A 195 22.95 -0.16 4.05
CA ASN A 195 23.09 -0.11 5.51
C ASN A 195 22.66 -1.42 6.16
N THR A 196 21.65 -2.09 5.61
CA THR A 196 21.23 -3.41 6.07
C THR A 196 22.30 -4.45 5.80
N ALA A 197 22.85 -4.48 4.59
CA ALA A 197 23.91 -5.42 4.24
C ALA A 197 25.20 -5.19 5.04
N ALA A 198 25.54 -3.94 5.36
CA ALA A 198 26.73 -3.60 6.15
C ALA A 198 26.63 -4.01 7.64
N ARG A 199 25.44 -4.29 8.14
CA ARG A 199 25.21 -4.73 9.54
C ARG A 199 25.20 -6.26 9.69
N LEU A 200 25.21 -6.99 8.57
CA LEU A 200 25.17 -8.46 8.50
C LEU A 200 26.52 -9.06 8.16
#